data_220ec7f6c493481f371696a6b1cafdbc
#
_entry.id   220ec7f6c493481f371696a6b1cafdbc
#
_cell.length_a   1.000
_cell.length_b   1.000
_cell.length_c   1.000
_cell.angle_alpha   90.00
_cell.angle_beta   90.00
_cell.angle_gamma   90.00
#
_symmetry.space_group_name_H-M   'P 1'
#
loop_
_entity.id
_entity.type
_entity.pdbx_description
1 polymer ?
#
loop_
_entity_poly.entity_id
_entity_poly.type
_entity_poly.pdbx_seq_one_letter_code
_entity_poly.pdbx_strand_id
1 'polypeptide(L)'
;MPELHQSIAQHYHERTKYNPETLASKSQRLDWTKQPVPFKEYKIGSTFDLKPYIQEKPEAFANNPDAQWWQRLSRLLFRSYGLTAKMPSMGSAVYLRAAPSAGGLYPAEVYVVSRGTSLLPPGLYNYQCRTHSLMHYWESDVWQTLQAAC
;
A
#
# COMPACT_ATOMS: atom_id res chain seq x y z
N MET A 1 50.06 2.19 -13.83
CA MET A 1 49.25 2.67 -12.69
C MET A 1 48.10 1.71 -12.53
N PRO A 2 47.81 1.17 -11.33
CA PRO A 2 46.70 0.28 -11.15
C PRO A 2 45.40 1.07 -11.39
N GLU A 3 44.57 0.61 -12.31
CA GLU A 3 43.23 1.12 -12.52
C GLU A 3 42.47 0.95 -11.19
N LEU A 4 42.10 2.05 -10.58
CA LEU A 4 41.22 2.08 -9.42
C LEU A 4 39.86 1.55 -9.90
N HIS A 5 39.62 0.25 -9.70
CA HIS A 5 38.30 -0.33 -9.94
C HIS A 5 37.29 0.34 -9.01
N GLN A 6 36.51 1.25 -9.54
CA GLN A 6 35.41 1.86 -8.82
C GLN A 6 34.40 0.77 -8.42
N SER A 7 34.04 0.71 -7.15
CA SER A 7 33.02 -0.25 -6.71
C SER A 7 31.66 0.07 -7.36
N ILE A 8 30.81 -0.94 -7.54
CA ILE A 8 29.44 -0.77 -8.06
C ILE A 8 28.67 0.28 -7.27
N ALA A 9 28.86 0.31 -5.94
CA ALA A 9 28.20 1.27 -5.06
C ALA A 9 28.66 2.71 -5.34
N GLN A 10 29.97 2.91 -5.52
CA GLN A 10 30.53 4.22 -5.88
C GLN A 10 30.05 4.68 -7.27
N HIS A 11 30.07 3.77 -8.25
CA HIS A 11 29.57 4.07 -9.59
C HIS A 11 28.09 4.46 -9.57
N TYR A 12 27.26 3.71 -8.82
CA TYR A 12 25.84 4.01 -8.66
C TYR A 12 25.64 5.37 -7.99
N HIS A 13 26.33 5.63 -6.90
CA HIS A 13 26.27 6.90 -6.19
C HIS A 13 26.62 8.09 -7.09
N GLU A 14 27.74 8.03 -7.80
CA GLU A 14 28.18 9.11 -8.70
C GLU A 14 27.19 9.34 -9.86
N ARG A 15 26.61 8.27 -10.37
CA ARG A 15 25.63 8.34 -11.47
C ARG A 15 24.26 8.87 -11.04
N THR A 16 23.85 8.63 -9.80
CA THR A 16 22.49 8.94 -9.31
C THR A 16 22.42 10.18 -8.44
N LYS A 17 23.57 10.68 -7.94
CA LYS A 17 23.57 11.91 -7.14
C LYS A 17 23.06 13.10 -7.96
N TYR A 18 22.36 13.98 -7.29
CA TYR A 18 21.91 15.24 -7.89
C TYR A 18 23.11 16.18 -8.09
N ASN A 19 23.28 16.62 -9.32
CA ASN A 19 24.27 17.57 -9.74
C ASN A 19 23.57 18.65 -10.58
N PRO A 20 23.77 19.96 -10.34
CA PRO A 20 23.12 21.03 -11.10
C PRO A 20 23.25 20.88 -12.60
N GLU A 21 24.43 20.46 -13.07
CA GLU A 21 24.71 20.28 -14.51
C GLU A 21 23.92 19.11 -15.11
N THR A 22 23.74 18.01 -14.36
CA THR A 22 23.00 16.82 -14.82
C THR A 22 21.50 16.96 -14.68
N LEU A 23 21.01 17.78 -13.74
CA LEU A 23 19.58 18.07 -13.59
C LEU A 23 18.99 18.75 -14.83
N ALA A 24 19.73 19.72 -15.41
CA ALA A 24 19.29 20.43 -16.59
C ALA A 24 19.28 19.53 -17.86
N SER A 25 20.20 18.59 -17.96
CA SER A 25 20.33 17.70 -19.12
C SER A 25 19.47 16.43 -19.03
N LYS A 26 19.11 15.98 -17.82
CA LYS A 26 18.34 14.74 -17.59
C LYS A 26 16.86 14.97 -17.32
N SER A 27 16.34 16.18 -17.48
CA SER A 27 14.90 16.45 -17.30
C SER A 27 14.10 15.77 -18.43
N GLN A 28 13.84 14.48 -18.28
CA GLN A 28 12.82 13.82 -19.07
C GLN A 28 11.48 14.47 -18.72
N ARG A 29 10.80 14.99 -19.71
CA ARG A 29 9.43 15.45 -19.55
C ARG A 29 8.58 14.26 -19.12
N LEU A 30 8.04 14.31 -17.90
CA LEU A 30 7.10 13.29 -17.42
C LEU A 30 5.86 13.30 -18.32
N ASP A 31 5.59 12.16 -18.92
CA ASP A 31 4.36 11.95 -19.66
C ASP A 31 3.25 11.54 -18.69
N TRP A 32 2.49 12.52 -18.25
CA TRP A 32 1.40 12.33 -17.31
C TRP A 32 0.27 11.44 -17.84
N THR A 33 0.19 11.25 -19.17
CA THR A 33 -0.81 10.35 -19.77
C THR A 33 -0.51 8.88 -19.49
N LYS A 34 0.75 8.56 -19.20
CA LYS A 34 1.23 7.22 -18.85
C LYS A 34 1.25 6.96 -17.35
N GLN A 35 0.70 7.88 -16.55
CA GLN A 35 0.63 7.66 -15.10
C GLN A 35 -0.23 6.43 -14.80
N PRO A 36 0.27 5.50 -13.96
CA PRO A 36 -0.52 4.35 -13.52
C PRO A 36 -1.77 4.80 -12.77
N VAL A 37 -2.83 4.00 -12.84
CA VAL A 37 -4.02 4.25 -12.03
C VAL A 37 -3.65 4.22 -10.54
N PRO A 38 -4.10 5.21 -9.75
CA PRO A 38 -3.68 5.34 -8.35
C PRO A 38 -4.24 4.26 -7.43
N PHE A 39 -5.25 3.51 -7.88
CA PHE A 39 -5.89 2.44 -7.11
C PHE A 39 -6.00 1.18 -7.95
N LYS A 40 -5.46 0.09 -7.43
CA LYS A 40 -5.65 -1.24 -7.98
C LYS A 40 -6.94 -1.80 -7.41
N GLU A 41 -7.91 -2.05 -8.27
CA GLU A 41 -9.20 -2.59 -7.88
C GLU A 41 -9.33 -4.02 -8.40
N TYR A 42 -9.69 -4.94 -7.51
CA TYR A 42 -10.06 -6.30 -7.86
C TYR A 42 -11.58 -6.40 -7.92
N LYS A 43 -12.08 -7.07 -8.95
CA LYS A 43 -13.53 -7.22 -9.18
C LYS A 43 -14.07 -8.59 -8.81
N ILE A 44 -13.21 -9.47 -8.30
CA ILE A 44 -13.55 -10.87 -8.02
C ILE A 44 -13.30 -11.13 -6.53
N GLY A 45 -14.24 -11.80 -5.88
CA GLY A 45 -14.15 -12.18 -4.47
C GLY A 45 -15.13 -11.45 -3.56
N SER A 46 -15.20 -11.89 -2.31
CA SER A 46 -16.03 -11.29 -1.28
C SER A 46 -15.33 -10.09 -0.64
N THR A 47 -16.12 -9.11 -0.21
CA THR A 47 -15.61 -7.86 0.37
C THR A 47 -16.08 -7.73 1.81
N PHE A 48 -15.14 -7.40 2.71
CA PHE A 48 -15.37 -7.10 4.12
C PHE A 48 -15.21 -5.59 4.34
N ASP A 49 -16.30 -4.92 4.70
CA ASP A 49 -16.26 -3.47 4.98
C ASP A 49 -15.64 -3.21 6.35
N LEU A 50 -14.61 -2.37 6.38
CA LEU A 50 -13.90 -1.99 7.60
C LEU A 50 -14.32 -0.62 8.14
N LYS A 51 -15.11 0.16 7.40
CA LYS A 51 -15.52 1.52 7.79
C LYS A 51 -16.25 1.59 9.13
N PRO A 52 -17.20 0.69 9.45
CA PRO A 52 -17.90 0.73 10.74
C PRO A 52 -16.94 0.71 11.93
N TYR A 53 -15.84 -0.05 11.80
CA TYR A 53 -14.88 -0.28 12.89
C TYR A 53 -13.88 0.87 13.10
N ILE A 54 -13.76 1.81 12.15
CA ILE A 54 -12.92 2.99 12.32
C ILE A 54 -13.71 4.23 12.69
N GLN A 55 -14.99 4.29 12.32
CA GLN A 55 -15.86 5.42 12.59
C GLN A 55 -16.38 5.43 14.03
N GLU A 56 -16.62 4.26 14.59
CA GLU A 56 -17.13 4.12 15.95
C GLU A 56 -16.04 4.33 17.00
N LYS A 57 -16.45 4.87 18.15
CA LYS A 57 -15.56 4.99 19.31
C LYS A 57 -15.20 3.61 19.86
N PRO A 58 -14.02 3.43 20.49
CA PRO A 58 -13.61 2.16 21.07
C PRO A 58 -14.62 1.58 22.06
N GLU A 59 -15.27 2.43 22.81
CA GLU A 59 -16.24 2.07 23.83
C GLU A 59 -17.48 1.37 23.26
N ALA A 60 -17.84 1.65 22.01
CA ALA A 60 -18.96 1.01 21.32
C ALA A 60 -18.75 -0.52 21.16
N PHE A 61 -17.51 -0.98 21.20
CA PHE A 61 -17.16 -2.40 21.03
C PHE A 61 -16.65 -3.06 22.31
N ALA A 62 -16.73 -2.38 23.47
CA ALA A 62 -16.11 -2.86 24.73
C ALA A 62 -16.55 -4.28 25.12
N ASN A 63 -17.78 -4.66 24.83
CA ASN A 63 -18.36 -5.95 25.20
C ASN A 63 -18.47 -6.92 24.00
N ASN A 64 -17.79 -6.64 22.89
CA ASN A 64 -17.82 -7.48 21.69
C ASN A 64 -16.38 -7.78 21.21
N PRO A 65 -15.80 -8.93 21.60
CA PRO A 65 -14.44 -9.30 21.23
C PRO A 65 -14.21 -9.34 19.71
N ASP A 66 -15.20 -9.80 18.95
CA ASP A 66 -15.09 -9.89 17.49
C ASP A 66 -15.04 -8.49 16.86
N ALA A 67 -15.88 -7.59 17.33
CA ALA A 67 -15.85 -6.21 16.85
C ALA A 67 -14.56 -5.49 17.27
N GLN A 68 -14.00 -5.78 18.44
CA GLN A 68 -12.69 -5.27 18.86
C GLN A 68 -11.57 -5.78 17.94
N TRP A 69 -11.61 -7.05 17.54
CA TRP A 69 -10.65 -7.61 16.60
C TRP A 69 -10.71 -6.89 15.26
N TRP A 70 -11.91 -6.72 14.70
CA TRP A 70 -12.13 -5.97 13.47
C TRP A 70 -11.66 -4.51 13.59
N GLN A 71 -11.91 -3.87 14.74
CA GLN A 71 -11.46 -2.51 14.98
C GLN A 71 -9.94 -2.39 15.01
N ARG A 72 -9.23 -3.35 15.63
CA ARG A 72 -7.76 -3.38 15.64
C ARG A 72 -7.20 -3.53 14.22
N LEU A 73 -7.74 -4.47 13.45
CA LEU A 73 -7.34 -4.70 12.07
C LEU A 73 -7.63 -3.48 11.19
N SER A 74 -8.83 -2.92 11.28
CA SER A 74 -9.25 -1.72 10.55
C SER A 74 -8.30 -0.55 10.83
N ARG A 75 -8.01 -0.28 12.11
CA ARG A 75 -7.09 0.79 12.51
C ARG A 75 -5.66 0.55 12.06
N LEU A 76 -5.17 -0.69 12.15
CA LEU A 76 -3.84 -1.05 11.65
C LEU A 76 -3.73 -0.72 10.16
N LEU A 77 -4.65 -1.20 9.35
CA LEU A 77 -4.65 -0.99 7.90
C LEU A 77 -4.80 0.49 7.53
N PHE A 78 -5.70 1.20 8.22
CA PHE A 78 -5.90 2.61 7.96
C PHE A 78 -4.67 3.44 8.30
N ARG A 79 -4.06 3.22 9.46
CA ARG A 79 -2.89 3.98 9.92
C ARG A 79 -1.61 3.65 9.14
N SER A 80 -1.53 2.43 8.57
CA SER A 80 -0.38 2.04 7.75
C SER A 80 -0.50 2.50 6.30
N TYR A 81 -1.70 2.42 5.70
CA TYR A 81 -1.85 2.65 4.26
C TYR A 81 -3.19 3.27 3.83
N GLY A 82 -4.04 3.68 4.78
CA GLY A 82 -5.32 4.32 4.51
C GLY A 82 -5.19 5.68 3.81
N LEU A 83 -6.27 6.13 3.19
CA LEU A 83 -6.35 7.48 2.62
C LEU A 83 -6.42 8.52 3.73
N THR A 84 -5.49 9.47 3.72
CA THR A 84 -5.40 10.54 4.70
C THR A 84 -5.91 11.87 4.17
N ALA A 85 -5.81 12.10 2.86
CA ALA A 85 -6.32 13.32 2.24
C ALA A 85 -6.70 13.09 0.77
N LYS A 86 -7.63 13.91 0.29
CA LYS A 86 -7.97 14.07 -1.11
C LYS A 86 -7.85 15.56 -1.44
N MET A 87 -6.96 15.87 -2.37
CA MET A 87 -6.73 17.25 -2.79
C MET A 87 -7.22 17.44 -4.23
N PRO A 88 -7.93 18.52 -4.53
CA PRO A 88 -8.25 18.88 -5.91
C PRO A 88 -6.95 19.21 -6.65
N SER A 89 -6.84 18.77 -7.89
CA SER A 89 -5.75 19.13 -8.81
C SER A 89 -6.34 19.38 -10.19
N MET A 90 -5.57 20.02 -11.06
CA MET A 90 -6.00 20.30 -12.43
C MET A 90 -6.27 18.99 -13.19
N GLY A 91 -7.56 18.68 -13.39
CA GLY A 91 -8.03 17.52 -14.17
C GLY A 91 -8.23 16.22 -13.41
N SER A 92 -7.64 16.04 -12.23
CA SER A 92 -7.82 14.84 -11.41
C SER A 92 -7.61 15.11 -9.93
N ALA A 93 -8.15 14.26 -9.06
CA ALA A 93 -7.90 14.38 -7.63
C ALA A 93 -6.60 13.66 -7.27
N VAL A 94 -5.75 14.30 -6.46
CA VAL A 94 -4.59 13.68 -5.83
C VAL A 94 -5.01 13.11 -4.49
N TYR A 95 -4.66 11.84 -4.28
CA TYR A 95 -4.96 11.10 -3.05
C TYR A 95 -3.67 10.86 -2.27
N LEU A 96 -3.67 11.23 -0.99
CA LEU A 96 -2.56 10.94 -0.09
C LEU A 96 -2.90 9.75 0.79
N ARG A 97 -1.91 8.90 1.03
CA ARG A 97 -2.01 7.74 1.93
C ARG A 97 -1.13 7.94 3.16
N ALA A 98 -1.38 7.15 4.21
CA ALA A 98 -0.59 7.20 5.43
C ALA A 98 0.89 6.87 5.19
N ALA A 99 1.19 5.91 4.31
CA ALA A 99 2.56 5.64 3.89
C ALA A 99 3.04 6.71 2.90
N PRO A 100 4.27 7.22 3.02
CA PRO A 100 4.83 8.14 2.04
C PRO A 100 5.11 7.45 0.70
N SER A 101 5.03 8.20 -0.40
CA SER A 101 5.40 7.71 -1.72
C SER A 101 5.99 8.83 -2.57
N ALA A 102 7.08 8.55 -3.27
CA ALA A 102 7.68 9.48 -4.21
C ALA A 102 6.68 9.88 -5.30
N GLY A 103 6.48 11.18 -5.49
CA GLY A 103 5.53 11.69 -6.47
C GLY A 103 4.05 11.35 -6.21
N GLY A 104 3.71 10.78 -5.05
CA GLY A 104 2.34 10.35 -4.74
C GLY A 104 1.84 9.19 -5.61
N LEU A 105 2.72 8.39 -6.19
CA LEU A 105 2.38 7.31 -7.13
C LEU A 105 1.88 6.03 -6.45
N TYR A 106 2.26 5.80 -5.19
CA TYR A 106 1.82 4.67 -4.36
C TYR A 106 1.87 3.30 -5.05
N PRO A 107 3.05 2.85 -5.52
CA PRO A 107 3.17 1.56 -6.22
C PRO A 107 2.99 0.35 -5.30
N ALA A 108 3.14 0.54 -3.98
CA ALA A 108 2.95 -0.52 -3.00
C ALA A 108 1.47 -0.84 -2.81
N GLU A 109 1.17 -2.12 -2.64
CA GLU A 109 -0.16 -2.62 -2.28
C GLU A 109 -0.07 -3.41 -0.99
N VAL A 110 -1.11 -3.35 -0.16
CA VAL A 110 -1.15 -4.06 1.13
C VAL A 110 -2.02 -5.29 1.01
N TYR A 111 -1.45 -6.41 1.44
CA TYR A 111 -2.16 -7.69 1.48
C TYR A 111 -2.18 -8.24 2.90
N VAL A 112 -3.28 -8.90 3.23
CA VAL A 112 -3.46 -9.64 4.48
C VAL A 112 -3.58 -11.12 4.14
N VAL A 113 -2.77 -11.93 4.79
CA VAL A 113 -2.88 -13.39 4.70
C VAL A 113 -3.51 -13.89 5.99
N SER A 114 -4.63 -14.60 5.86
CA SER A 114 -5.32 -15.24 6.97
C SER A 114 -5.12 -16.74 6.94
N ARG A 115 -4.79 -17.32 8.09
CA ARG A 115 -4.79 -18.79 8.29
C ARG A 115 -6.20 -19.34 8.55
N GLY A 116 -7.17 -18.47 8.62
CA GLY A 116 -8.52 -18.77 9.04
C GLY A 116 -8.75 -18.45 10.52
N THR A 117 -9.77 -17.66 10.76
CA THR A 117 -10.33 -17.37 12.08
C THR A 117 -11.86 -17.49 11.97
N SER A 118 -12.57 -17.42 13.10
CA SER A 118 -14.04 -17.35 13.10
C SER A 118 -14.58 -16.14 12.33
N LEU A 119 -13.75 -15.10 12.14
CA LEU A 119 -14.14 -13.83 11.53
C LEU A 119 -13.63 -13.64 10.11
N LEU A 120 -12.47 -14.21 9.80
CA LEU A 120 -11.81 -14.05 8.51
C LEU A 120 -11.38 -15.42 7.99
N PRO A 121 -12.02 -15.96 6.95
CA PRO A 121 -11.64 -17.23 6.33
C PRO A 121 -10.15 -17.30 5.95
N PRO A 122 -9.59 -18.50 5.77
CA PRO A 122 -8.22 -18.62 5.25
C PRO A 122 -8.12 -18.06 3.84
N GLY A 123 -6.99 -17.46 3.51
CA GLY A 123 -6.77 -16.93 2.17
C GLY A 123 -5.97 -15.63 2.12
N LEU A 124 -5.94 -15.05 0.93
CA LEU A 124 -5.26 -13.81 0.63
C LEU A 124 -6.26 -12.69 0.37
N TYR A 125 -6.05 -11.59 1.04
CA TYR A 125 -6.90 -10.40 1.00
C TYR A 125 -6.09 -9.20 0.53
N ASN A 126 -6.64 -8.42 -0.41
CA ASN A 126 -6.09 -7.11 -0.74
C ASN A 126 -6.80 -6.03 0.05
N TYR A 127 -6.06 -5.12 0.65
CA TYR A 127 -6.61 -3.95 1.31
C TYR A 127 -6.93 -2.85 0.30
N GLN A 128 -8.22 -2.60 0.12
CA GLN A 128 -8.74 -1.55 -0.75
C GLN A 128 -8.80 -0.22 0.03
N CYS A 129 -7.74 0.57 -0.03
CA CYS A 129 -7.64 1.80 0.75
C CYS A 129 -8.68 2.86 0.36
N ARG A 130 -9.15 2.88 -0.89
CA ARG A 130 -10.18 3.81 -1.36
C ARG A 130 -11.52 3.59 -0.69
N THR A 131 -11.90 2.35 -0.48
CA THR A 131 -13.17 1.95 0.12
C THR A 131 -13.04 1.58 1.58
N HIS A 132 -11.81 1.50 2.10
CA HIS A 132 -11.48 0.98 3.43
C HIS A 132 -12.13 -0.38 3.66
N SER A 133 -11.76 -1.35 2.84
CA SER A 133 -12.29 -2.71 2.86
C SER A 133 -11.20 -3.73 2.59
N LEU A 134 -11.44 -4.98 2.96
CA LEU A 134 -10.64 -6.13 2.54
C LEU A 134 -11.38 -6.89 1.45
N MET A 135 -10.70 -7.17 0.37
CA MET A 135 -11.21 -8.04 -0.68
C MET A 135 -10.51 -9.40 -0.62
N HIS A 136 -11.27 -10.44 -0.33
CA HIS A 136 -10.84 -11.82 -0.36
C HIS A 136 -10.88 -12.33 -1.80
N TYR A 137 -9.74 -12.41 -2.46
CA TYR A 137 -9.70 -12.79 -3.87
C TYR A 137 -8.98 -14.11 -4.13
N TRP A 138 -8.34 -14.70 -3.11
CA TRP A 138 -7.71 -16.00 -3.21
C TRP A 138 -7.98 -16.82 -1.95
N GLU A 139 -8.72 -17.92 -2.12
CA GLU A 139 -9.21 -18.76 -1.03
C GLU A 139 -8.21 -19.85 -0.59
N SER A 140 -7.09 -20.03 -1.32
CA SER A 140 -6.07 -21.00 -0.95
C SER A 140 -5.30 -20.58 0.30
N ASP A 141 -4.93 -21.56 1.12
CA ASP A 141 -4.01 -21.34 2.23
C ASP A 141 -2.59 -21.06 1.70
N VAL A 142 -2.26 -19.77 1.61
CA VAL A 142 -0.94 -19.30 1.18
C VAL A 142 0.07 -19.20 2.32
N TRP A 143 -0.35 -19.50 3.55
CA TRP A 143 0.48 -19.32 4.73
C TRP A 143 1.70 -20.24 4.72
N GLN A 144 1.51 -21.52 4.37
CA GLN A 144 2.62 -22.49 4.28
C GLN A 144 3.65 -22.06 3.25
N THR A 145 3.19 -21.56 2.10
CA THR A 145 4.08 -21.05 1.04
C THR A 145 4.89 -19.83 1.52
N LEU A 146 4.26 -18.92 2.27
CA LEU A 146 4.96 -17.77 2.84
C LEU A 146 5.98 -18.19 3.90
N GLN A 147 5.63 -19.13 4.80
CA GLN A 147 6.57 -19.63 5.80
C GLN A 147 7.79 -20.30 5.19
N ALA A 148 7.64 -20.98 4.06
CA ALA A 148 8.75 -21.61 3.35
C ALA A 148 9.65 -20.60 2.62
N ALA A 149 9.16 -19.39 2.36
CA ALA A 149 9.87 -18.32 1.66
C ALA A 149 10.57 -17.31 2.60
N CYS A 150 10.26 -17.33 3.90
CA CYS A 150 10.84 -16.48 4.94
C CYS A 150 11.74 -17.27 5.89
#